data_d67cd38c9886afa1ebe5d265d3307263
#
_entry.id   d67cd38c9886afa1ebe5d265d3307263
#
_cell.length_a   1.000
_cell.length_b   1.000
_cell.length_c   1.000
_cell.angle_alpha   90.00
_cell.angle_beta   90.00
_cell.angle_gamma   90.00
#
_symmetry.space_group_name_H-M   'P 1'
#
loop_
_entity.id
_entity.type
_entity.pdbx_description
1 polymer ?
#
loop_
_entity_poly.entity_id
_entity_poly.type
_entity_poly.pdbx_seq_one_letter_code
_entity_poly.pdbx_strand_id
1 'polypeptide(L)'
;MQAPKFDKFKKYFNRKKASIDEVVRELTAGGIVFRRNKAGEIEILLIKDPKGRWSIPKGHVEEGETAQETALREIAEEAGLKETEAICWLGKTHFRYRRLTTLVLMTTQIYLVKALNPEERAQKEEFYEEIKWFAFNDALEAVEYEDISKLMLLAMKRIRHAGH
;
A
#
# COMPACT_ATOMS: atom_id res chain seq x y z
N MET A 1 -40.10 -27.96 34.17
CA MET A 1 -38.88 -27.46 33.54
C MET A 1 -39.15 -27.24 32.06
N GLN A 2 -39.25 -25.99 31.63
CA GLN A 2 -39.39 -25.68 30.21
C GLN A 2 -37.98 -25.66 29.57
N ALA A 3 -37.80 -26.40 28.48
CA ALA A 3 -36.59 -26.40 27.72
C ALA A 3 -36.29 -24.97 27.17
N PRO A 4 -35.06 -24.52 27.16
CA PRO A 4 -34.70 -23.18 26.67
C PRO A 4 -35.02 -23.12 25.16
N LYS A 5 -35.72 -22.04 24.77
CA LYS A 5 -36.10 -21.75 23.39
C LYS A 5 -34.86 -21.53 22.53
N PHE A 6 -34.40 -22.54 21.84
CA PHE A 6 -33.31 -22.49 20.85
C PHE A 6 -33.61 -21.64 19.59
N ASP A 7 -34.83 -21.13 19.45
CA ASP A 7 -35.27 -20.37 18.28
C ASP A 7 -34.64 -18.97 18.15
N LYS A 8 -34.12 -18.38 19.24
CA LYS A 8 -33.44 -17.07 19.18
C LYS A 8 -32.06 -17.14 18.55
N PHE A 9 -31.40 -18.31 18.58
CA PHE A 9 -30.07 -18.47 17.98
C PHE A 9 -30.10 -18.69 16.47
N LYS A 10 -31.16 -19.26 15.92
CA LYS A 10 -31.31 -19.43 14.46
C LYS A 10 -31.36 -18.10 13.69
N LYS A 11 -31.84 -17.02 14.32
CA LYS A 11 -31.87 -15.69 13.71
C LYS A 11 -30.47 -15.08 13.54
N TYR A 12 -29.51 -15.47 14.36
CA TYR A 12 -28.12 -15.00 14.24
C TYR A 12 -27.31 -15.78 13.19
N PHE A 13 -27.65 -17.04 12.95
CA PHE A 13 -26.96 -17.87 11.94
C PHE A 13 -27.53 -17.73 10.54
N ASN A 14 -28.73 -17.20 10.38
CA ASN A 14 -29.35 -16.89 9.08
C ASN A 14 -29.12 -15.42 8.65
N ARG A 15 -27.96 -14.83 8.92
CA ARG A 15 -27.50 -13.75 8.06
C ARG A 15 -27.24 -14.36 6.70
N LYS A 16 -28.21 -14.25 5.77
CA LYS A 16 -27.99 -14.49 4.35
C LYS A 16 -26.66 -13.81 4.03
N LYS A 17 -25.62 -14.59 3.72
CA LYS A 17 -24.42 -14.02 3.12
C LYS A 17 -24.94 -13.27 1.92
N ALA A 18 -24.82 -11.94 1.91
CA ALA A 18 -25.26 -11.14 0.78
C ALA A 18 -24.68 -11.79 -0.48
N SER A 19 -25.52 -12.05 -1.47
CA SER A 19 -25.08 -12.64 -2.74
C SER A 19 -23.98 -11.76 -3.34
N ILE A 20 -23.03 -12.36 -4.01
CA ILE A 20 -22.11 -11.64 -4.87
C ILE A 20 -22.79 -11.59 -6.22
N ASP A 21 -23.20 -10.40 -6.65
CA ASP A 21 -23.88 -10.18 -7.91
C ASP A 21 -22.91 -9.77 -9.02
N GLU A 22 -21.76 -9.20 -8.62
CA GLU A 22 -20.74 -8.69 -9.55
C GLU A 22 -19.32 -8.94 -9.02
N VAL A 23 -18.39 -9.20 -9.93
CA VAL A 23 -16.97 -9.27 -9.65
C VAL A 23 -16.25 -8.22 -10.51
N VAL A 24 -15.58 -7.28 -9.87
CA VAL A 24 -14.83 -6.20 -10.53
C VAL A 24 -13.33 -6.39 -10.25
N ARG A 25 -12.52 -6.17 -11.28
CA ARG A 25 -11.06 -6.16 -11.17
C ARG A 25 -10.56 -4.72 -11.22
N GLU A 26 -9.79 -4.32 -10.21
CA GLU A 26 -9.18 -3.00 -10.13
C GLU A 26 -7.65 -3.12 -10.20
N LEU A 27 -7.02 -2.25 -10.98
CA LEU A 27 -5.58 -2.17 -11.10
C LEU A 27 -5.09 -0.92 -10.39
N THR A 28 -4.13 -1.12 -9.50
CA THR A 28 -3.43 -0.05 -8.79
C THR A 28 -1.92 -0.20 -8.96
N ALA A 29 -1.19 0.86 -8.70
CA ALA A 29 0.26 0.83 -8.64
C ALA A 29 0.76 1.74 -7.51
N GLY A 30 1.91 1.42 -6.98
CA GLY A 30 2.54 2.19 -5.93
C GLY A 30 4.03 1.92 -5.83
N GLY A 31 4.67 2.57 -4.89
CA GLY A 31 6.11 2.49 -4.74
C GLY A 31 6.58 2.33 -3.30
N ILE A 32 7.60 1.50 -3.14
CA ILE A 32 8.47 1.53 -1.97
C ILE A 32 9.51 2.61 -2.26
N VAL A 33 9.36 3.76 -1.62
CA VAL A 33 10.20 4.94 -1.84
C VAL A 33 11.32 4.95 -0.82
N PHE A 34 12.56 5.05 -1.30
CA PHE A 34 13.72 5.12 -0.44
C PHE A 34 14.56 6.37 -0.72
N ARG A 35 15.31 6.77 0.29
CA ARG A 35 16.40 7.74 0.21
C ARG A 35 17.57 7.31 1.07
N ARG A 36 18.71 7.95 0.89
CA ARG A 36 19.80 7.92 1.87
C ARG A 36 19.78 9.18 2.70
N ASN A 37 19.81 9.04 4.02
CA ASN A 37 19.97 10.17 4.92
C ASN A 37 21.42 10.70 4.91
N LYS A 38 21.69 11.75 5.68
CA LYS A 38 23.02 12.36 5.77
C LYS A 38 24.11 11.42 6.32
N ALA A 39 23.71 10.38 7.07
CA ALA A 39 24.60 9.33 7.57
C ALA A 39 24.81 8.20 6.56
N GLY A 40 24.17 8.26 5.39
CA GLY A 40 24.23 7.22 4.37
C GLY A 40 23.29 6.02 4.61
N GLU A 41 22.45 6.09 5.62
CA GLU A 41 21.50 5.03 5.95
C GLU A 41 20.26 5.09 5.05
N ILE A 42 19.70 3.92 4.75
CA ILE A 42 18.47 3.81 3.96
C ILE A 42 17.25 4.12 4.83
N GLU A 43 16.44 5.05 4.36
CA GLU A 43 15.13 5.35 4.90
C GLU A 43 14.04 5.03 3.88
N ILE A 44 12.91 4.55 4.37
CA ILE A 44 11.72 4.22 3.60
C ILE A 44 10.59 5.18 3.98
N LEU A 45 9.90 5.70 2.98
CA LEU A 45 8.71 6.52 3.17
C LEU A 45 7.49 5.63 3.41
N LEU A 46 6.79 5.89 4.51
CA LEU A 46 5.48 5.31 4.76
C LEU A 46 4.43 6.40 4.96
N ILE A 47 3.21 6.08 4.57
CA ILE A 47 2.03 6.91 4.80
C ILE A 47 1.04 6.14 5.67
N LYS A 48 0.30 6.85 6.50
CA LYS A 48 -0.74 6.27 7.32
C LYS A 48 -2.06 6.31 6.57
N ASP A 49 -2.62 5.15 6.28
CA ASP A 49 -3.89 5.02 5.58
C ASP A 49 -5.09 5.49 6.46
N PRO A 50 -6.30 5.63 5.89
CA PRO A 50 -7.48 6.05 6.66
C PRO A 50 -7.87 5.10 7.80
N LYS A 51 -7.34 3.87 7.83
CA LYS A 51 -7.51 2.91 8.93
C LYS A 51 -6.44 3.05 10.02
N GLY A 52 -5.56 4.05 9.90
CA GLY A 52 -4.46 4.28 10.83
C GLY A 52 -3.30 3.30 10.67
N ARG A 53 -3.16 2.64 9.53
CA ARG A 53 -2.12 1.65 9.24
C ARG A 53 -1.02 2.25 8.39
N TRP A 54 0.23 1.95 8.74
CA TRP A 54 1.36 2.31 7.91
C TRP A 54 1.42 1.47 6.64
N SER A 55 1.50 2.15 5.51
CA SER A 55 1.51 1.58 4.17
C SER A 55 2.38 2.42 3.22
N ILE A 56 2.36 2.08 1.95
CA ILE A 56 3.07 2.79 0.89
C ILE A 56 2.12 3.66 0.06
N PRO A 57 2.61 4.73 -0.59
CA PRO A 57 1.81 5.49 -1.55
C PRO A 57 1.43 4.60 -2.73
N LYS A 58 0.15 4.62 -3.10
CA LYS A 58 -0.44 3.85 -4.21
C LYS A 58 -1.80 4.38 -4.59
N GLY A 59 -2.20 4.14 -5.83
CA GLY A 59 -3.53 4.49 -6.32
C GLY A 59 -3.89 3.79 -7.61
N HIS A 60 -5.06 4.12 -8.13
CA HIS A 60 -5.61 3.50 -9.33
C HIS A 60 -4.85 3.92 -10.59
N VAL A 61 -4.64 2.95 -11.48
CA VAL A 61 -4.11 3.20 -12.82
C VAL A 61 -5.19 3.94 -13.62
N GLU A 62 -4.84 5.11 -14.15
CA GLU A 62 -5.72 5.90 -14.98
C GLU A 62 -5.59 5.51 -16.46
N GLU A 63 -6.59 5.87 -17.26
CA GLU A 63 -6.58 5.59 -18.69
C GLU A 63 -5.35 6.21 -19.36
N GLY A 64 -4.63 5.39 -20.12
CA GLY A 64 -3.40 5.82 -20.83
C GLY A 64 -2.13 5.78 -19.99
N GLU A 65 -2.21 5.50 -18.69
CA GLU A 65 -1.02 5.33 -17.83
C GLU A 65 -0.48 3.90 -17.85
N THR A 66 0.84 3.80 -17.77
CA THR A 66 1.50 2.57 -17.33
C THR A 66 1.44 2.46 -15.81
N ALA A 67 1.60 1.26 -15.27
CA ALA A 67 1.66 1.08 -13.82
C ALA A 67 2.84 1.84 -13.18
N GLN A 68 3.97 1.96 -13.88
CA GLN A 68 5.11 2.75 -13.40
C GLN A 68 4.80 4.25 -13.33
N GLU A 69 4.17 4.80 -14.35
CA GLU A 69 3.73 6.20 -14.35
C GLU A 69 2.72 6.48 -13.24
N THR A 70 1.77 5.56 -13.03
CA THR A 70 0.83 5.64 -11.90
C THR A 70 1.57 5.66 -10.56
N ALA A 71 2.53 4.78 -10.35
CA ALA A 71 3.30 4.75 -9.11
C ALA A 71 4.00 6.09 -8.84
N LEU A 72 4.64 6.68 -9.83
CA LEU A 72 5.32 7.98 -9.69
C LEU A 72 4.32 9.13 -9.47
N ARG A 73 3.20 9.14 -10.18
CA ARG A 73 2.14 10.13 -9.99
C ARG A 73 1.55 10.06 -8.57
N GLU A 74 1.20 8.87 -8.11
CA GLU A 74 0.64 8.69 -6.76
C GLU A 74 1.63 9.09 -5.65
N ILE A 75 2.92 8.81 -5.83
CA ILE A 75 3.96 9.27 -4.90
C ILE A 75 4.01 10.81 -4.87
N ALA A 76 3.92 11.47 -6.03
CA ALA A 76 3.89 12.93 -6.10
C ALA A 76 2.63 13.52 -5.46
N GLU A 77 1.47 12.92 -5.69
CA GLU A 77 0.18 13.37 -5.17
C GLU A 77 0.06 13.10 -3.66
N GLU A 78 0.30 11.87 -3.23
CA GLU A 78 0.09 11.46 -1.83
C GLU A 78 1.22 11.89 -0.89
N ALA A 79 2.46 11.93 -1.37
CA ALA A 79 3.64 12.23 -0.57
C ALA A 79 4.31 13.55 -0.88
N GLY A 80 3.86 14.27 -1.92
CA GLY A 80 4.45 15.53 -2.32
C GLY A 80 5.87 15.44 -2.88
N LEU A 81 6.39 14.24 -3.16
CA LEU A 81 7.71 14.03 -3.73
C LEU A 81 7.65 14.07 -5.25
N LYS A 82 8.25 15.10 -5.85
CA LYS A 82 8.24 15.34 -7.29
C LYS A 82 9.48 14.82 -8.00
N GLU A 83 10.62 14.83 -7.32
CA GLU A 83 11.91 14.39 -7.86
C GLU A 83 12.15 12.93 -7.49
N THR A 84 11.57 12.02 -8.27
CA THR A 84 11.66 10.57 -8.04
C THR A 84 12.03 9.81 -9.30
N GLU A 85 12.66 8.66 -9.12
CA GLU A 85 13.06 7.75 -10.20
C GLU A 85 12.64 6.32 -9.88
N ALA A 86 11.90 5.69 -10.79
CA ALA A 86 11.60 4.28 -10.70
C ALA A 86 12.85 3.46 -11.04
N ILE A 87 13.32 2.66 -10.09
CA ILE A 87 14.52 1.83 -10.26
C ILE A 87 14.17 0.50 -10.90
N CYS A 88 13.20 -0.22 -10.34
CA CYS A 88 12.75 -1.50 -10.90
C CYS A 88 11.36 -1.88 -10.36
N TRP A 89 10.72 -2.79 -11.06
CA TRP A 89 9.54 -3.47 -10.55
C TRP A 89 9.94 -4.50 -9.49
N LEU A 90 9.22 -4.53 -8.36
CA LEU A 90 9.48 -5.45 -7.25
C LEU A 90 8.53 -6.66 -7.24
N GLY A 91 7.31 -6.46 -7.66
CA GLY A 91 6.29 -7.48 -7.63
C GLY A 91 4.89 -6.90 -7.58
N LYS A 92 3.93 -7.75 -7.27
CA LYS A 92 2.53 -7.35 -7.14
C LYS A 92 1.91 -7.96 -5.91
N THR A 93 0.93 -7.26 -5.36
CA THR A 93 0.10 -7.72 -4.26
C THR A 93 -1.35 -7.87 -4.72
N HIS A 94 -2.09 -8.73 -4.05
CA HIS A 94 -3.48 -8.97 -4.33
C HIS A 94 -4.29 -8.73 -3.09
N PHE A 95 -5.36 -7.97 -3.24
CA PHE A 95 -6.31 -7.69 -2.17
C PHE A 95 -7.72 -7.88 -2.68
N ARG A 96 -8.60 -8.41 -1.84
CA ARG A 96 -10.02 -8.53 -2.16
C ARG A 96 -10.85 -7.94 -1.04
N TYR A 97 -11.87 -7.22 -1.41
CA TYR A 97 -12.84 -6.69 -0.46
C TYR A 97 -14.24 -6.65 -1.09
N ARG A 98 -15.22 -6.50 -0.25
CA ARG A 98 -16.60 -6.41 -0.70
C ARG A 98 -17.10 -4.98 -0.58
N ARG A 99 -17.69 -4.49 -1.64
CA ARG A 99 -18.41 -3.21 -1.71
C ARG A 99 -19.87 -3.54 -2.02
N LEU A 100 -20.74 -3.54 -0.99
CA LEU A 100 -22.13 -4.03 -1.08
C LEU A 100 -22.19 -5.48 -1.63
N THR A 101 -22.76 -5.68 -2.82
CA THR A 101 -22.86 -6.99 -3.51
C THR A 101 -21.75 -7.21 -4.53
N THR A 102 -20.84 -6.25 -4.70
CA THR A 102 -19.70 -6.34 -5.61
C THR A 102 -18.47 -6.89 -4.88
N LEU A 103 -17.87 -7.95 -5.41
CA LEU A 103 -16.57 -8.42 -5.00
C LEU A 103 -15.50 -7.68 -5.82
N VAL A 104 -14.65 -6.92 -5.15
CA VAL A 104 -13.53 -6.23 -5.79
C VAL A 104 -12.26 -7.05 -5.62
N LEU A 105 -11.61 -7.36 -6.74
CA LEU A 105 -10.31 -8.02 -6.83
C LEU A 105 -9.28 -6.97 -7.26
N MET A 106 -8.48 -6.50 -6.31
CA MET A 106 -7.47 -5.48 -6.55
C MET A 106 -6.09 -6.12 -6.74
N THR A 107 -5.39 -5.71 -7.79
CA THR A 107 -3.99 -6.04 -8.01
C THR A 107 -3.18 -4.75 -7.98
N THR A 108 -2.15 -4.69 -7.13
CA THR A 108 -1.26 -3.54 -7.00
C THR A 108 0.13 -3.89 -7.50
N GLN A 109 0.60 -3.18 -8.53
CA GLN A 109 1.98 -3.28 -9.01
C GLN A 109 2.88 -2.40 -8.13
N ILE A 110 3.97 -2.97 -7.62
CA ILE A 110 4.86 -2.29 -6.69
C ILE A 110 6.24 -2.09 -7.30
N TYR A 111 6.71 -0.85 -7.31
CA TYR A 111 8.02 -0.42 -7.81
C TYR A 111 8.93 0.01 -6.68
N LEU A 112 10.24 -0.22 -6.86
CA LEU A 112 11.27 0.45 -6.07
C LEU A 112 11.50 1.82 -6.67
N VAL A 113 11.35 2.86 -5.85
CA VAL A 113 11.46 4.26 -6.28
C VAL A 113 12.48 4.99 -5.42
N LYS A 114 13.40 5.68 -6.05
CA LYS A 114 14.41 6.53 -5.38
C LYS A 114 13.93 7.97 -5.33
N ALA A 115 13.94 8.56 -4.14
CA ALA A 115 13.83 10.01 -3.98
C ALA A 115 15.16 10.64 -4.36
N LEU A 116 15.18 11.48 -5.40
CA LEU A 116 16.39 12.08 -5.94
C LEU A 116 16.86 13.29 -5.12
N ASN A 117 15.92 13.99 -4.49
CA ASN A 117 16.21 15.09 -3.60
C ASN A 117 15.98 14.66 -2.14
N PRO A 118 17.03 14.27 -1.39
CA PRO A 118 16.88 13.80 0.00
C PRO A 118 16.42 14.90 0.97
N GLU A 119 16.52 16.17 0.61
CA GLU A 119 16.04 17.30 1.39
C GLU A 119 14.59 17.67 1.07
N GLU A 120 14.00 17.10 0.02
CA GLU A 120 12.58 17.31 -0.31
C GLU A 120 11.71 16.81 0.84
N ARG A 121 10.88 17.71 1.35
CA ARG A 121 9.97 17.38 2.45
C ARG A 121 8.74 16.69 1.90
N ALA A 122 8.49 15.50 2.39
CA ALA A 122 7.23 14.84 2.15
C ALA A 122 6.07 15.65 2.76
N GLN A 123 5.07 15.96 1.94
CA GLN A 123 3.89 16.71 2.34
C GLN A 123 2.67 15.81 2.17
N LYS A 124 1.93 15.63 3.24
CA LYS A 124 0.70 14.83 3.21
C LYS A 124 -0.44 15.59 2.52
N GLU A 125 -1.26 14.87 1.77
CA GLU A 125 -2.58 15.34 1.40
C GLU A 125 -3.54 15.36 2.60
N GLU A 126 -4.62 16.12 2.51
CA GLU A 126 -5.60 16.29 3.60
C GLU A 126 -6.19 14.97 4.12
N PHE A 127 -6.23 13.92 3.28
CA PHE A 127 -6.82 12.63 3.61
C PHE A 127 -5.93 11.66 4.37
N TYR A 128 -4.62 11.95 4.44
CA TYR A 128 -3.67 11.09 5.16
C TYR A 128 -3.39 11.66 6.55
N GLU A 129 -3.46 10.80 7.57
CA GLU A 129 -3.21 11.22 8.94
C GLU A 129 -1.74 11.59 9.18
N GLU A 130 -0.82 10.84 8.57
CA GLU A 130 0.61 11.01 8.79
C GLU A 130 1.43 10.50 7.62
N ILE A 131 2.58 11.12 7.37
CA ILE A 131 3.61 10.68 6.43
C ILE A 131 4.97 10.83 7.10
N LYS A 132 5.83 9.81 6.96
CA LYS A 132 7.12 9.79 7.66
C LYS A 132 8.17 8.94 6.95
N TRP A 133 9.41 9.40 7.02
CA TRP A 133 10.58 8.60 6.70
C TRP A 133 10.97 7.74 7.91
N PHE A 134 11.14 6.45 7.71
CA PHE A 134 11.56 5.49 8.72
C PHE A 134 12.93 4.94 8.34
N ALA A 135 13.80 4.70 9.32
CA ALA A 135 14.91 3.80 9.13
C ALA A 135 14.39 2.44 8.64
N PHE A 136 15.12 1.75 7.78
CA PHE A 136 14.61 0.57 7.09
C PHE A 136 14.01 -0.50 8.04
N ASN A 137 14.71 -0.82 9.14
CA ASN A 137 14.21 -1.80 10.10
C ASN A 137 12.94 -1.34 10.80
N ASP A 138 12.85 -0.05 11.14
CA ASP A 138 11.65 0.53 11.76
C ASP A 138 10.46 0.52 10.76
N ALA A 139 10.73 0.74 9.48
CA ALA A 139 9.72 0.62 8.43
C ALA A 139 9.17 -0.80 8.31
N LEU A 140 10.03 -1.82 8.38
CA LEU A 140 9.61 -3.23 8.37
C LEU A 140 8.70 -3.58 9.54
N GLU A 141 8.99 -3.03 10.72
CA GLU A 141 8.17 -3.24 11.91
C GLU A 141 6.86 -2.45 11.86
N ALA A 142 6.90 -1.25 11.29
CA ALA A 142 5.75 -0.35 11.24
C ALA A 142 4.68 -0.79 10.23
N VAL A 143 5.09 -1.34 9.08
CA VAL A 143 4.15 -1.75 8.03
C VAL A 143 3.36 -2.97 8.46
N GLU A 144 2.03 -2.88 8.40
CA GLU A 144 1.13 -3.94 8.89
C GLU A 144 0.74 -4.97 7.81
N TYR A 145 1.16 -4.75 6.56
CA TYR A 145 0.85 -5.61 5.43
C TYR A 145 2.04 -6.53 5.14
N GLU A 146 1.88 -7.83 5.40
CA GLU A 146 2.96 -8.83 5.27
C GLU A 146 3.52 -8.93 3.84
N ASP A 147 2.69 -8.82 2.83
CA ASP A 147 3.11 -8.82 1.43
C ASP A 147 3.97 -7.60 1.08
N ILE A 148 3.65 -6.42 1.63
CA ILE A 148 4.49 -5.22 1.51
C ILE A 148 5.83 -5.42 2.24
N SER A 149 5.82 -5.98 3.44
CA SER A 149 7.06 -6.28 4.18
C SER A 149 8.01 -7.18 3.39
N LYS A 150 7.48 -8.20 2.73
CA LYS A 150 8.25 -9.10 1.87
C LYS A 150 8.88 -8.35 0.69
N LEU A 151 8.13 -7.46 0.05
CA LEU A 151 8.66 -6.63 -1.04
C LEU A 151 9.66 -5.58 -0.54
N MET A 152 9.55 -5.09 0.69
CA MET A 152 10.55 -4.21 1.30
C MET A 152 11.89 -4.93 1.51
N LEU A 153 11.88 -6.19 1.91
CA LEU A 153 13.10 -7.01 2.00
C LEU A 153 13.76 -7.19 0.63
N LEU A 154 12.96 -7.44 -0.40
CA LEU A 154 13.45 -7.49 -1.78
C LEU A 154 14.00 -6.13 -2.24
N ALA A 155 13.33 -5.04 -1.88
CA ALA A 155 13.79 -3.68 -2.17
C ALA A 155 15.18 -3.43 -1.59
N MET A 156 15.42 -3.75 -0.32
CA MET A 156 16.74 -3.61 0.31
C MET A 156 17.81 -4.41 -0.43
N LYS A 157 17.49 -5.62 -0.83
CA LYS A 157 18.41 -6.46 -1.62
C LYS A 157 18.76 -5.79 -2.95
N ARG A 158 17.79 -5.22 -3.66
CA ARG A 158 17.99 -4.49 -4.91
C ARG A 158 18.85 -3.23 -4.73
N ILE A 159 18.57 -2.45 -3.68
CA ILE A 159 19.36 -1.25 -3.34
C ILE A 159 20.83 -1.60 -3.13
N ARG A 160 21.12 -2.65 -2.36
CA ARG A 160 22.50 -3.08 -2.08
C ARG A 160 23.22 -3.59 -3.31
N HIS A 161 22.55 -4.35 -4.18
CA HIS A 161 23.15 -4.89 -5.40
C HIS A 161 23.40 -3.86 -6.48
N ALA A 162 22.56 -2.83 -6.58
CA ALA A 162 22.68 -1.78 -7.58
C ALA A 162 23.61 -0.63 -7.16
N GLY A 163 24.13 -0.63 -5.93
CA GLY A 163 25.00 0.44 -5.42
C GLY A 163 24.29 1.79 -5.22
N HIS A 164 22.97 1.76 -5.05
CA HIS A 164 22.15 2.95 -4.79
C HIS A 164 22.23 3.47 -3.36
#